data_c9d6f7d5487c28cfcf77c3d0171fbec5
#
_entry.id   c9d6f7d5487c28cfcf77c3d0171fbec5
#
_cell.length_a   1.000
_cell.length_b   1.000
_cell.length_c   1.000
_cell.angle_alpha   90.00
_cell.angle_beta   90.00
_cell.angle_gamma   90.00
#
_symmetry.space_group_name_H-M   'P 1'
#
loop_
_entity.id
_entity.type
_entity.pdbx_description
1 polymer ?
#
loop_
_entity_poly.entity_id
_entity_poly.type
_entity_poly.pdbx_seq_one_letter_code
_entity_poly.pdbx_strand_id
1 'polypeptide(L)'
;GKPVIFVLCSGSTMALSWEDKNMDAILQAWYPGQEGGTAVADVLFGDYNPAGRLPLTFYASSDDLPDFENYNMSEGQGRTYRYFKGKLLYPFGHGLSYTGFSYSKAKLSKKSMRVNDSVFLSLNLKNTGLRDGDEVVQVYIRNLQDPEGPSKSLRGYKRVSVKAGQTVPVKIDLPASSFEFFNPVIEKMEVRPGKYEILYGGG
;
A
#
# COMPACT_ATOMS: atom_id res chain seq x y z
N GLY A 1 -17.23 -1.31 -29.12
CA GLY A 1 -16.43 -0.09 -29.16
C GLY A 1 -14.95 -0.43 -29.07
N LYS A 2 -14.08 0.54 -29.23
CA LYS A 2 -12.63 0.37 -28.97
C LYS A 2 -12.39 0.55 -27.47
N PRO A 3 -11.43 -0.14 -26.85
CA PRO A 3 -11.09 0.06 -25.46
C PRO A 3 -10.57 1.50 -25.24
N VAL A 4 -10.92 2.08 -24.12
CA VAL A 4 -10.51 3.44 -23.71
C VAL A 4 -9.67 3.34 -22.44
N ILE A 5 -8.45 3.85 -22.51
CA ILE A 5 -7.53 3.87 -21.37
C ILE A 5 -7.34 5.32 -20.92
N PHE A 6 -7.56 5.58 -19.65
CA PHE A 6 -7.38 6.90 -19.06
C PHE A 6 -5.99 7.02 -18.43
N VAL A 7 -5.16 7.92 -18.97
CA VAL A 7 -3.81 8.20 -18.42
C VAL A 7 -3.90 9.49 -17.62
N LEU A 8 -3.75 9.38 -16.31
CA LEU A 8 -3.84 10.49 -15.37
C LEU A 8 -2.44 11.03 -15.03
N CYS A 9 -2.19 12.28 -15.38
CA CYS A 9 -0.99 13.04 -14.98
C CYS A 9 -1.39 14.04 -13.89
N SER A 10 -1.22 13.66 -12.63
CA SER A 10 -1.54 14.53 -11.48
C SER A 10 -0.59 14.26 -10.31
N GLY A 11 -0.30 15.29 -9.50
CA GLY A 11 0.55 15.18 -8.32
C GLY A 11 -0.21 14.77 -7.05
N SER A 12 -1.54 14.66 -7.11
CA SER A 12 -2.39 14.32 -5.97
C SER A 12 -3.49 13.34 -6.38
N THR A 13 -4.27 12.89 -5.39
CA THR A 13 -5.46 12.07 -5.62
C THR A 13 -6.57 12.90 -6.27
N MET A 14 -7.38 12.23 -7.09
CA MET A 14 -8.58 12.80 -7.71
C MET A 14 -9.77 11.86 -7.48
N ALA A 15 -10.99 12.41 -7.49
CA ALA A 15 -12.20 11.61 -7.46
C ALA A 15 -12.47 11.08 -8.88
N LEU A 16 -12.19 9.81 -9.10
CA LEU A 16 -12.25 9.14 -10.41
C LEU A 16 -13.38 8.12 -10.50
N SER A 17 -14.44 8.29 -9.72
CA SER A 17 -15.53 7.31 -9.65
C SER A 17 -16.30 7.14 -10.97
N TRP A 18 -16.29 8.14 -11.82
CA TRP A 18 -16.87 8.03 -13.14
C TRP A 18 -15.93 7.27 -14.10
N GLU A 19 -14.65 7.61 -14.10
CA GLU A 19 -13.63 6.98 -14.92
C GLU A 19 -13.46 5.50 -14.58
N ASP A 20 -13.48 5.17 -13.28
CA ASP A 20 -13.43 3.77 -12.81
C ASP A 20 -14.56 2.90 -13.37
N LYS A 21 -15.73 3.47 -13.61
CA LYS A 21 -16.89 2.74 -14.14
C LYS A 21 -16.97 2.71 -15.66
N ASN A 22 -16.35 3.66 -16.35
CA ASN A 22 -16.57 3.90 -17.78
C ASN A 22 -15.32 3.69 -18.64
N MET A 23 -14.13 3.61 -18.03
CA MET A 23 -12.88 3.34 -18.75
C MET A 23 -12.46 1.87 -18.56
N ASP A 24 -11.85 1.30 -19.58
CA ASP A 24 -11.36 -0.09 -19.52
C ASP A 24 -10.12 -0.24 -18.64
N ALA A 25 -9.32 0.83 -18.50
CA ALA A 25 -8.17 0.89 -17.60
C ALA A 25 -7.84 2.34 -17.22
N ILE A 26 -7.21 2.49 -16.05
CA ILE A 26 -6.68 3.77 -15.57
C ILE A 26 -5.19 3.59 -15.25
N LEU A 27 -4.35 4.44 -15.84
CA LEU A 27 -2.92 4.51 -15.56
C LEU A 27 -2.60 5.83 -14.85
N GLN A 28 -2.18 5.74 -13.58
CA GLN A 28 -1.68 6.88 -12.81
C GLN A 28 -0.20 7.09 -13.14
N ALA A 29 0.11 8.11 -13.93
CA ALA A 29 1.45 8.42 -14.40
C ALA A 29 2.17 9.48 -13.55
N TRP A 30 1.50 10.12 -12.59
CA TRP A 30 2.04 11.23 -11.78
C TRP A 30 2.54 12.39 -12.66
N TYR A 31 3.74 12.91 -12.39
CA TYR A 31 4.47 13.85 -13.24
C TYR A 31 5.69 13.14 -13.84
N PRO A 32 5.55 12.49 -15.00
CA PRO A 32 6.49 11.46 -15.45
C PRO A 32 7.80 11.99 -16.03
N GLY A 33 8.00 13.29 -16.14
CA GLY A 33 9.22 13.89 -16.66
C GLY A 33 9.45 13.69 -18.16
N GLN A 34 10.70 13.79 -18.61
CA GLN A 34 11.08 13.81 -20.02
C GLN A 34 10.71 12.52 -20.77
N GLU A 35 10.97 11.36 -20.15
CA GLU A 35 10.69 10.05 -20.74
C GLU A 35 9.26 9.53 -20.45
N GLY A 36 8.38 10.42 -20.03
CA GLY A 36 7.02 10.05 -19.64
C GLY A 36 6.20 9.38 -20.74
N GLY A 37 6.34 9.87 -21.97
CA GLY A 37 5.68 9.27 -23.13
C GLY A 37 6.14 7.84 -23.39
N THR A 38 7.44 7.59 -23.35
CA THR A 38 8.04 6.26 -23.49
C THR A 38 7.56 5.34 -22.37
N ALA A 39 7.63 5.77 -21.11
CA ALA A 39 7.22 4.97 -19.95
C ALA A 39 5.72 4.59 -20.00
N VAL A 40 4.85 5.51 -20.41
CA VAL A 40 3.42 5.24 -20.61
C VAL A 40 3.21 4.24 -21.75
N ALA A 41 3.89 4.42 -22.89
CA ALA A 41 3.79 3.52 -24.03
C ALA A 41 4.25 2.10 -23.66
N ASP A 42 5.39 1.96 -23.00
CA ASP A 42 5.93 0.65 -22.57
C ASP A 42 4.93 -0.11 -21.67
N VAL A 43 4.25 0.59 -20.79
CA VAL A 43 3.17 -0.03 -20.00
C VAL A 43 1.99 -0.39 -20.87
N LEU A 44 1.47 0.53 -21.69
CA LEU A 44 0.25 0.29 -22.48
C LEU A 44 0.42 -0.83 -23.50
N PHE A 45 1.60 -0.95 -24.12
CA PHE A 45 1.89 -2.00 -25.11
C PHE A 45 2.50 -3.27 -24.51
N GLY A 46 2.78 -3.26 -23.20
CA GLY A 46 3.20 -4.43 -22.45
C GLY A 46 4.71 -4.73 -22.53
N ASP A 47 5.51 -3.77 -22.98
CA ASP A 47 6.98 -3.88 -22.97
C ASP A 47 7.51 -3.82 -21.54
N TYR A 48 6.79 -3.12 -20.65
CA TYR A 48 7.04 -3.08 -19.21
C TYR A 48 5.83 -3.58 -18.41
N ASN A 49 6.04 -4.51 -17.48
CA ASN A 49 5.02 -4.97 -16.56
C ASN A 49 4.97 -4.05 -15.32
N PRO A 50 3.90 -3.27 -15.10
CA PRO A 50 3.84 -2.31 -14.02
C PRO A 50 3.89 -2.99 -12.64
N ALA A 51 4.63 -2.38 -11.71
CA ALA A 51 4.76 -2.82 -10.33
C ALA A 51 4.51 -1.69 -9.32
N GLY A 52 4.11 -0.52 -9.80
CA GLY A 52 3.80 0.64 -8.97
C GLY A 52 2.65 0.35 -8.00
N ARG A 53 2.74 0.93 -6.81
CA ARG A 53 1.69 0.90 -5.79
C ARG A 53 1.36 2.33 -5.37
N LEU A 54 0.07 2.64 -5.23
CA LEU A 54 -0.38 3.97 -4.87
C LEU A 54 0.15 4.37 -3.49
N PRO A 55 0.90 5.48 -3.38
CA PRO A 55 1.39 6.01 -2.10
C PRO A 55 0.37 6.90 -1.40
N LEU A 56 -0.84 6.98 -1.94
CA LEU A 56 -1.94 7.81 -1.47
C LEU A 56 -3.24 6.99 -1.48
N THR A 57 -4.22 7.44 -0.70
CA THR A 57 -5.58 6.92 -0.70
C THR A 57 -6.43 7.70 -1.69
N PHE A 58 -7.07 7.03 -2.63
CA PHE A 58 -8.05 7.64 -3.54
C PHE A 58 -9.45 7.50 -2.96
N TYR A 59 -10.08 8.62 -2.68
CA TYR A 59 -11.45 8.70 -2.15
C TYR A 59 -12.46 8.50 -3.27
N ALA A 60 -13.64 7.99 -2.92
CA ALA A 60 -14.72 7.79 -3.89
C ALA A 60 -15.38 9.12 -4.33
N SER A 61 -15.39 10.13 -3.47
CA SER A 61 -15.89 11.48 -3.73
C SER A 61 -15.01 12.54 -3.08
N SER A 62 -15.01 13.74 -3.66
CA SER A 62 -14.45 14.93 -3.00
C SER A 62 -15.21 15.32 -1.74
N ASP A 63 -16.50 14.95 -1.63
CA ASP A 63 -17.33 15.22 -0.48
C ASP A 63 -16.91 14.41 0.77
N ASP A 64 -16.10 13.36 0.58
CA ASP A 64 -15.49 12.58 1.66
C ASP A 64 -14.33 13.32 2.35
N LEU A 65 -13.86 14.42 1.75
CA LEU A 65 -12.77 15.21 2.32
C LEU A 65 -13.32 16.12 3.44
N PRO A 66 -12.63 16.19 4.58
CA PRO A 66 -12.98 17.16 5.61
C PRO A 66 -12.64 18.58 5.16
N ASP A 67 -13.12 19.57 5.92
CA ASP A 67 -12.81 20.97 5.70
C ASP A 67 -11.30 21.17 5.50
N PHE A 68 -10.93 22.07 4.58
CA PHE A 68 -9.54 22.33 4.21
C PHE A 68 -8.70 22.82 5.40
N GLU A 69 -9.30 23.58 6.32
CA GLU A 69 -8.64 24.10 7.52
C GLU A 69 -8.57 23.07 8.66
N ASN A 70 -9.27 21.95 8.58
CA ASN A 70 -9.22 20.90 9.59
C ASN A 70 -8.01 19.99 9.34
N TYR A 71 -6.99 20.06 10.19
CA TYR A 71 -5.78 19.24 10.15
C TYR A 71 -5.84 17.99 11.04
N ASN A 72 -6.96 17.75 11.75
CA ASN A 72 -7.10 16.54 12.57
C ASN A 72 -7.21 15.30 11.69
N MET A 73 -6.31 14.36 11.89
CA MET A 73 -6.21 13.15 11.05
C MET A 73 -7.26 12.09 11.37
N SER A 74 -7.78 12.06 12.59
CA SER A 74 -8.68 11.01 13.10
C SER A 74 -10.12 11.47 13.31
N GLU A 75 -10.39 12.77 13.24
CA GLU A 75 -11.72 13.36 13.46
C GLU A 75 -12.70 12.99 12.35
N GLY A 76 -13.98 12.81 12.71
CA GLY A 76 -15.06 12.46 11.80
C GLY A 76 -14.80 11.13 11.09
N GLN A 77 -14.78 11.14 9.76
CA GLN A 77 -14.43 9.97 8.95
C GLN A 77 -12.93 9.67 8.92
N GLY A 78 -12.10 10.55 9.49
CA GLY A 78 -10.65 10.43 9.45
C GLY A 78 -10.04 10.73 8.08
N ARG A 79 -8.71 10.66 7.99
CA ARG A 79 -7.94 10.91 6.76
C ARG A 79 -6.98 9.78 6.47
N THR A 80 -6.63 9.61 5.22
CA THR A 80 -5.65 8.64 4.70
C THR A 80 -6.00 7.19 5.06
N TYR A 81 -5.21 6.25 4.57
CA TYR A 81 -5.36 4.82 4.85
C TYR A 81 -5.25 4.47 6.36
N ARG A 82 -4.74 5.40 7.17
CA ARG A 82 -4.54 5.20 8.60
C ARG A 82 -5.83 5.38 9.40
N TYR A 83 -6.67 6.33 9.02
CA TYR A 83 -7.84 6.73 9.83
C TYR A 83 -9.14 6.77 9.05
N PHE A 84 -9.12 6.88 7.73
CA PHE A 84 -10.34 7.02 6.94
C PHE A 84 -11.22 5.77 7.03
N LYS A 85 -12.50 6.00 7.38
CA LYS A 85 -13.51 4.97 7.63
C LYS A 85 -14.57 4.90 6.52
N GLY A 86 -14.52 5.85 5.58
CA GLY A 86 -15.47 5.95 4.47
C GLY A 86 -15.12 5.01 3.31
N LYS A 87 -15.84 5.20 2.20
CA LYS A 87 -15.66 4.39 0.99
C LYS A 87 -14.43 4.85 0.21
N LEU A 88 -13.50 3.94 -0.03
CA LEU A 88 -12.35 4.18 -0.89
C LEU A 88 -12.69 3.83 -2.35
N LEU A 89 -12.12 4.59 -3.28
CA LEU A 89 -12.04 4.18 -4.68
C LEU A 89 -10.86 3.21 -4.85
N TYR A 90 -9.65 3.67 -4.49
CA TYR A 90 -8.46 2.81 -4.44
C TYR A 90 -7.74 3.00 -3.11
N PRO A 91 -7.43 1.92 -2.38
CA PRO A 91 -6.70 2.03 -1.13
C PRO A 91 -5.22 2.38 -1.35
N PHE A 92 -4.59 2.93 -0.33
CA PHE A 92 -3.13 3.04 -0.27
C PHE A 92 -2.49 1.66 -0.48
N GLY A 93 -1.46 1.60 -1.31
CA GLY A 93 -0.77 0.36 -1.64
C GLY A 93 -1.37 -0.39 -2.83
N HIS A 94 -2.53 0.03 -3.35
CA HIS A 94 -3.17 -0.58 -4.51
C HIS A 94 -2.32 -0.44 -5.77
N GLY A 95 -2.36 -1.45 -6.61
CA GLY A 95 -1.77 -1.43 -7.96
C GLY A 95 -1.89 -2.79 -8.62
N LEU A 96 -2.04 -2.78 -9.93
CA LEU A 96 -2.18 -3.98 -10.75
C LEU A 96 -0.87 -4.33 -11.45
N SER A 97 -0.77 -5.58 -11.89
CA SER A 97 0.33 -6.12 -12.68
C SER A 97 -0.24 -6.98 -13.79
N TYR A 98 0.52 -7.21 -14.86
CA TYR A 98 0.16 -8.15 -15.93
C TYR A 98 0.40 -9.62 -15.54
N THR A 99 0.75 -9.87 -14.30
CA THR A 99 0.86 -11.20 -13.70
C THR A 99 0.18 -11.22 -12.33
N GLY A 100 -0.05 -12.42 -11.80
CA GLY A 100 -0.63 -12.60 -10.47
C GLY A 100 0.43 -13.05 -9.46
N PHE A 101 0.21 -12.71 -8.18
CA PHE A 101 1.07 -13.16 -7.10
C PHE A 101 0.27 -13.84 -6.00
N SER A 102 0.86 -14.84 -5.36
CA SER A 102 0.29 -15.50 -4.19
C SER A 102 1.32 -15.59 -3.06
N TYR A 103 0.80 -15.47 -1.84
CA TYR A 103 1.58 -15.47 -0.61
C TYR A 103 1.32 -16.75 0.15
N SER A 104 2.37 -17.37 0.69
CA SER A 104 2.24 -18.59 1.47
C SER A 104 3.32 -18.71 2.54
N LYS A 105 3.11 -19.63 3.51
CA LYS A 105 4.06 -19.96 4.58
C LYS A 105 4.52 -18.74 5.40
N ALA A 106 3.65 -17.75 5.59
CA ALA A 106 3.97 -16.58 6.39
C ALA A 106 4.22 -16.98 7.85
N LYS A 107 5.35 -16.51 8.39
CA LYS A 107 5.77 -16.81 9.77
C LYS A 107 6.55 -15.64 10.35
N LEU A 108 6.24 -15.28 11.58
CA LEU A 108 7.05 -14.37 12.38
C LEU A 108 8.16 -15.14 13.09
N SER A 109 9.33 -14.53 13.20
CA SER A 109 10.48 -15.13 13.90
C SER A 109 10.22 -15.32 15.39
N LYS A 110 9.38 -14.46 15.99
CA LYS A 110 8.98 -14.50 17.40
C LYS A 110 7.49 -14.14 17.53
N LYS A 111 6.79 -14.70 18.50
CA LYS A 111 5.40 -14.34 18.86
C LYS A 111 5.32 -13.26 19.93
N SER A 112 6.41 -13.04 20.66
CA SER A 112 6.55 -11.98 21.66
C SER A 112 7.95 -11.39 21.57
N MET A 113 8.08 -10.11 21.89
CA MET A 113 9.34 -9.37 21.86
C MET A 113 9.40 -8.37 23.01
N ARG A 114 10.58 -8.03 23.46
CA ARG A 114 10.84 -6.91 24.36
C ARG A 114 10.93 -5.61 23.57
N VAL A 115 10.81 -4.48 24.24
CA VAL A 115 10.78 -3.14 23.62
C VAL A 115 11.96 -2.87 22.66
N ASN A 116 13.13 -3.40 22.92
CA ASN A 116 14.32 -3.18 22.09
C ASN A 116 14.65 -4.35 21.15
N ASP A 117 13.78 -5.36 21.08
CA ASP A 117 13.97 -6.50 20.19
C ASP A 117 13.56 -6.16 18.75
N SER A 118 14.00 -6.99 17.83
CA SER A 118 13.49 -7.02 16.46
C SER A 118 12.78 -8.34 16.17
N VAL A 119 11.84 -8.31 15.24
CA VAL A 119 11.18 -9.47 14.67
C VAL A 119 11.27 -9.38 13.16
N PHE A 120 11.22 -10.48 12.46
CA PHE A 120 11.08 -10.49 11.00
C PHE A 120 9.90 -11.34 10.56
N LEU A 121 9.28 -10.90 9.48
CA LEU A 121 8.30 -11.67 8.74
C LEU A 121 9.03 -12.43 7.62
N SER A 122 8.84 -13.74 7.55
CA SER A 122 9.26 -14.57 6.43
C SER A 122 8.04 -15.14 5.73
N LEU A 123 8.05 -15.20 4.40
CA LEU A 123 7.00 -15.79 3.59
C LEU A 123 7.57 -16.27 2.25
N ASN A 124 6.77 -17.05 1.54
CA ASN A 124 7.03 -17.37 0.14
C ASN A 124 6.11 -16.56 -0.75
N LEU A 125 6.70 -15.92 -1.77
CA LEU A 125 6.01 -15.19 -2.83
C LEU A 125 6.11 -15.98 -4.13
N LYS A 126 4.97 -16.33 -4.73
CA LYS A 126 4.90 -17.05 -6.01
C LYS A 126 4.28 -16.14 -7.06
N ASN A 127 4.92 -16.05 -8.21
CA ASN A 127 4.30 -15.53 -9.43
C ASN A 127 3.43 -16.65 -10.04
N THR A 128 2.13 -16.42 -10.12
CA THR A 128 1.13 -17.40 -10.58
C THR A 128 0.78 -17.26 -12.05
N GLY A 129 1.29 -16.23 -12.72
CA GLY A 129 1.01 -15.96 -14.12
C GLY A 129 2.14 -16.41 -15.06
N LEU A 130 2.05 -15.96 -16.31
CA LEU A 130 2.92 -16.36 -17.41
C LEU A 130 3.97 -15.30 -17.78
N ARG A 131 3.99 -14.17 -17.08
CA ARG A 131 4.95 -13.08 -17.29
C ARG A 131 5.81 -12.89 -16.05
N ASP A 132 7.07 -12.51 -16.25
CA ASP A 132 7.92 -12.02 -15.18
C ASP A 132 7.32 -10.73 -14.62
N GLY A 133 7.46 -10.49 -13.31
CA GLY A 133 6.92 -9.29 -12.70
C GLY A 133 7.50 -9.03 -11.33
N ASP A 134 7.32 -7.80 -10.89
CA ASP A 134 7.71 -7.38 -9.55
C ASP A 134 6.48 -7.24 -8.66
N GLU A 135 6.61 -7.69 -7.43
CA GLU A 135 5.62 -7.45 -6.39
C GLU A 135 6.21 -6.57 -5.29
N VAL A 136 5.41 -5.65 -4.78
CA VAL A 136 5.77 -4.85 -3.59
C VAL A 136 5.07 -5.45 -2.38
N VAL A 137 5.77 -6.33 -1.70
CA VAL A 137 5.29 -6.92 -0.44
C VAL A 137 5.29 -5.84 0.64
N GLN A 138 4.12 -5.52 1.16
CA GLN A 138 3.90 -4.48 2.16
C GLN A 138 3.58 -5.12 3.50
N VAL A 139 4.11 -4.56 4.59
CA VAL A 139 3.84 -5.02 5.96
C VAL A 139 3.31 -3.85 6.77
N TYR A 140 2.12 -4.04 7.31
CA TYR A 140 1.44 -3.07 8.16
C TYR A 140 1.35 -3.58 9.59
N ILE A 141 1.40 -2.65 10.54
CA ILE A 141 1.24 -2.95 11.97
C ILE A 141 0.07 -2.14 12.52
N ARG A 142 -0.75 -2.79 13.33
CA ARG A 142 -1.85 -2.22 14.09
C ARG A 142 -1.69 -2.54 15.55
N ASN A 143 -1.85 -1.55 16.42
CA ASN A 143 -1.95 -1.76 17.86
C ASN A 143 -3.41 -2.08 18.22
N LEU A 144 -3.68 -3.30 18.71
CA LEU A 144 -5.05 -3.73 19.05
C LEU A 144 -5.57 -3.13 20.36
N GLN A 145 -4.73 -2.47 21.14
CA GLN A 145 -5.10 -1.83 22.42
C GLN A 145 -5.24 -0.31 22.29
N ASP A 146 -5.16 0.22 21.06
CA ASP A 146 -5.35 1.64 20.77
C ASP A 146 -6.52 1.79 19.78
N PRO A 147 -7.77 1.85 20.26
CA PRO A 147 -8.95 1.94 19.40
C PRO A 147 -9.04 3.26 18.64
N GLU A 148 -8.42 4.32 19.13
CA GLU A 148 -8.36 5.64 18.49
C GLU A 148 -7.11 5.80 17.60
N GLY A 149 -6.21 4.83 17.65
CA GLY A 149 -5.01 4.80 16.84
C GLY A 149 -5.26 4.47 15.38
N PRO A 150 -4.19 4.48 14.56
CA PRO A 150 -4.31 4.13 13.15
C PRO A 150 -4.86 2.71 12.94
N SER A 151 -5.79 2.57 12.01
CA SER A 151 -6.33 1.24 11.61
C SER A 151 -5.24 0.29 11.13
N LYS A 152 -4.21 0.83 10.48
CA LYS A 152 -2.95 0.17 10.13
C LYS A 152 -1.89 1.22 9.79
N SER A 153 -0.62 0.88 9.96
CA SER A 153 0.51 1.74 9.55
C SER A 153 1.52 0.91 8.76
N LEU A 154 1.92 1.37 7.57
CA LEU A 154 3.00 0.74 6.81
C LEU A 154 4.31 0.82 7.61
N ARG A 155 4.91 -0.31 7.89
CA ARG A 155 6.12 -0.41 8.73
C ARG A 155 7.28 -1.14 8.06
N GLY A 156 7.01 -1.78 6.93
CA GLY A 156 8.03 -2.40 6.11
C GLY A 156 7.50 -2.69 4.71
N TYR A 157 8.37 -2.70 3.73
CA TYR A 157 8.05 -3.13 2.38
C TYR A 157 9.29 -3.66 1.67
N LYS A 158 9.05 -4.46 0.64
CA LYS A 158 10.11 -4.96 -0.22
C LYS A 158 9.59 -5.19 -1.63
N ARG A 159 10.24 -4.58 -2.63
CA ARG A 159 10.02 -4.91 -4.03
C ARG A 159 10.82 -6.17 -4.37
N VAL A 160 10.17 -7.14 -4.97
CA VAL A 160 10.71 -8.46 -5.26
C VAL A 160 10.38 -8.86 -6.68
N SER A 161 11.41 -9.09 -7.51
CA SER A 161 11.26 -9.62 -8.86
C SER A 161 11.07 -11.13 -8.82
N VAL A 162 10.01 -11.62 -9.47
CA VAL A 162 9.67 -13.05 -9.49
C VAL A 162 9.40 -13.48 -10.95
N LYS A 163 10.17 -14.41 -11.46
CA LYS A 163 9.94 -14.96 -12.79
C LYS A 163 8.63 -15.74 -12.86
N ALA A 164 8.05 -15.82 -14.04
CA ALA A 164 6.82 -16.55 -14.28
C ALA A 164 6.87 -17.97 -13.68
N GLY A 165 5.85 -18.35 -12.93
CA GLY A 165 5.73 -19.65 -12.27
C GLY A 165 6.67 -19.90 -11.07
N GLN A 166 7.64 -19.02 -10.81
CA GLN A 166 8.62 -19.22 -9.74
C GLN A 166 8.07 -18.82 -8.35
N THR A 167 8.68 -19.39 -7.33
CA THR A 167 8.46 -19.05 -5.93
C THR A 167 9.79 -18.62 -5.30
N VAL A 168 9.79 -17.48 -4.62
CA VAL A 168 10.97 -16.94 -3.94
C VAL A 168 10.68 -16.71 -2.46
N PRO A 169 11.66 -16.94 -1.57
CA PRO A 169 11.53 -16.58 -0.16
C PRO A 169 11.69 -15.06 0.00
N VAL A 170 10.85 -14.49 0.84
CA VAL A 170 10.90 -13.06 1.20
C VAL A 170 11.07 -12.94 2.70
N LYS A 171 11.98 -12.06 3.11
CA LYS A 171 12.19 -11.69 4.51
C LYS A 171 12.10 -10.16 4.62
N ILE A 172 11.32 -9.70 5.60
CA ILE A 172 11.16 -8.28 5.93
C ILE A 172 11.45 -8.13 7.42
N ASP A 173 12.48 -7.36 7.73
CA ASP A 173 12.86 -7.09 9.11
C ASP A 173 11.99 -5.95 9.68
N LEU A 174 11.54 -6.14 10.91
CA LEU A 174 10.71 -5.20 11.66
C LEU A 174 11.46 -4.89 12.96
N PRO A 175 12.30 -3.85 12.98
CA PRO A 175 12.98 -3.39 14.18
C PRO A 175 11.98 -2.88 15.23
N ALA A 176 12.42 -2.65 16.44
CA ALA A 176 11.59 -2.10 17.53
C ALA A 176 10.84 -0.82 17.09
N SER A 177 11.49 0.07 16.36
CA SER A 177 10.91 1.30 15.82
C SER A 177 9.70 1.07 14.89
N SER A 178 9.56 -0.12 14.30
CA SER A 178 8.36 -0.46 13.53
C SER A 178 7.09 -0.55 14.39
N PHE A 179 7.24 -0.71 15.70
CA PHE A 179 6.14 -0.82 16.67
C PHE A 179 5.89 0.47 17.46
N GLU A 180 6.63 1.53 17.13
CA GLU A 180 6.44 2.84 17.78
C GLU A 180 5.20 3.55 17.26
N PHE A 181 4.48 4.15 18.20
CA PHE A 181 3.34 5.05 17.97
C PHE A 181 3.55 6.34 18.75
N PHE A 182 3.03 7.44 18.23
CA PHE A 182 3.13 8.71 18.90
C PHE A 182 2.28 8.71 20.16
N ASN A 183 2.89 9.09 21.29
CA ASN A 183 2.20 9.31 22.55
C ASN A 183 2.00 10.82 22.77
N PRO A 184 0.75 11.34 22.70
CA PRO A 184 0.49 12.77 22.81
C PRO A 184 0.72 13.32 24.25
N VAL A 185 0.76 12.45 25.26
CA VAL A 185 0.98 12.87 26.67
C VAL A 185 2.43 13.23 26.93
N ILE A 186 3.35 12.44 26.37
CA ILE A 186 4.80 12.66 26.53
C ILE A 186 5.44 13.25 25.28
N GLU A 187 4.63 13.50 24.23
CA GLU A 187 5.03 14.06 22.91
C GLU A 187 6.20 13.32 22.26
N LYS A 188 6.22 11.98 22.37
CA LYS A 188 7.30 11.13 21.84
C LYS A 188 6.75 9.88 21.16
N MET A 189 7.59 9.33 20.27
CA MET A 189 7.40 7.98 19.74
C MET A 189 7.80 6.96 20.82
N GLU A 190 6.94 5.97 21.03
CA GLU A 190 7.21 4.87 21.98
C GLU A 190 6.62 3.55 21.53
N VAL A 191 7.23 2.45 21.97
CA VAL A 191 6.64 1.11 21.86
C VAL A 191 5.84 0.84 23.14
N ARG A 192 4.52 0.78 23.03
CA ARG A 192 3.65 0.46 24.18
C ARG A 192 3.56 -1.06 24.34
N PRO A 193 3.59 -1.58 25.58
CA PRO A 193 3.25 -2.98 25.82
C PRO A 193 1.83 -3.29 25.30
N GLY A 194 1.67 -4.45 24.66
CA GLY A 194 0.35 -4.81 24.15
C GLY A 194 0.35 -5.86 23.06
N LYS A 195 -0.81 -6.02 22.43
CA LYS A 195 -1.01 -6.93 21.30
C LYS A 195 -0.97 -6.14 20.00
N TYR A 196 -0.16 -6.60 19.07
CA TYR A 196 -0.02 -6.02 17.75
C TYR A 196 -0.46 -7.02 16.69
N GLU A 197 -1.19 -6.55 15.71
CA GLU A 197 -1.53 -7.29 14.52
C GLU A 197 -0.57 -6.91 13.40
N ILE A 198 -0.04 -7.92 12.70
CA ILE A 198 0.83 -7.72 11.54
C ILE A 198 0.08 -8.20 10.31
N LEU A 199 -0.20 -7.28 9.40
CA LEU A 199 -0.86 -7.51 8.13
C LEU A 199 0.18 -7.45 7.02
N TYR A 200 0.03 -8.27 5.98
CA TYR A 200 0.94 -8.25 4.83
C TYR A 200 0.18 -8.53 3.53
N GLY A 201 0.71 -8.02 2.42
CA GLY A 201 0.13 -8.21 1.10
C GLY A 201 0.72 -7.28 0.06
N GLY A 202 0.12 -7.25 -1.11
CA GLY A 202 0.48 -6.35 -2.23
C GLY A 202 -0.36 -5.07 -2.30
N GLY A 203 -1.18 -4.79 -1.27
CA GLY A 203 -2.08 -3.63 -1.20
C GLY A 203 -3.54 -4.00 -1.30
#